data_efddbb61ceb46e53327aa8f55b17a445
#
_entry.id   efddbb61ceb46e53327aa8f55b17a445
#
_cell.length_a   1.000
_cell.length_b   1.000
_cell.length_c   1.000
_cell.angle_alpha   90.00
_cell.angle_beta   90.00
_cell.angle_gamma   90.00
#
_symmetry.space_group_name_H-M   'P 1'
#
loop_
_entity.id
_entity.type
_entity.pdbx_description
1 polymer ?
#
loop_
_entity_poly.entity_id
_entity_poly.type
_entity_poly.pdbx_seq_one_letter_code
_entity_poly.pdbx_strand_id
1 'polypeptide(L)'
;MSSLRKGKSVELNQRLAYSAINDRPALTLPGRARLVVWPIVVLEAWDIARPMPRQLLSPPAARAVPDYLNWSWHEYGMRIGFWRLKELMDARNIVPSVSINSAVCTTYPRVAAACRESAWEFVAHGVIQRPVHETEDEAAMISQAIEELEAFTGRRPRGWASPGLAQTPDSLDYLAAAGIEYACDWIFDDEPCDLVTKHGTLVALPYSVDLNDVPAMLIRGQSALAFRQTVCDTFERLYAEGSRSARVLTLVLHPYICAASHRIRYLEETIDYMRRPDVLFWTGEQILDWYRNKRTAC
;
A
#
# COMPACT_ATOMS: atom_id res chain seq x y z
N MET A 1 -21.64 18.39 -29.98
CA MET A 1 -22.15 18.68 -28.63
C MET A 1 -22.74 17.40 -28.07
N SER A 2 -21.88 16.62 -27.37
CA SER A 2 -22.28 15.36 -26.75
C SER A 2 -22.77 15.65 -25.33
N SER A 3 -24.00 15.29 -25.02
CA SER A 3 -24.61 15.42 -23.70
C SER A 3 -23.90 14.42 -22.75
N LEU A 4 -22.96 14.89 -21.96
CA LEU A 4 -22.50 14.15 -20.80
C LEU A 4 -23.71 13.86 -19.90
N ARG A 5 -24.10 12.60 -19.81
CA ARG A 5 -25.04 12.12 -18.80
C ARG A 5 -24.52 12.50 -17.43
N LYS A 6 -25.17 13.43 -16.75
CA LYS A 6 -24.99 13.66 -15.32
C LYS A 6 -25.44 12.39 -14.59
N GLY A 7 -24.55 11.43 -14.44
CA GLY A 7 -24.67 10.43 -13.37
C GLY A 7 -24.70 11.18 -12.04
N LYS A 8 -25.63 10.84 -11.15
CA LYS A 8 -25.66 11.39 -9.80
C LYS A 8 -24.30 11.06 -9.18
N SER A 9 -23.43 12.06 -9.02
CA SER A 9 -22.24 11.92 -8.22
C SER A 9 -22.69 11.50 -6.83
N VAL A 10 -22.29 10.33 -6.37
CA VAL A 10 -22.43 9.97 -4.95
C VAL A 10 -21.56 11.00 -4.23
N GLU A 11 -22.15 11.84 -3.41
CA GLU A 11 -21.37 12.78 -2.61
C GLU A 11 -20.38 11.97 -1.80
N LEU A 12 -19.10 12.29 -1.86
CA LEU A 12 -18.03 11.57 -1.14
C LEU A 12 -18.35 11.43 0.35
N ASN A 13 -19.06 12.40 0.92
CA ASN A 13 -19.57 12.39 2.30
C ASN A 13 -20.58 11.26 2.59
N GLN A 14 -21.18 10.63 1.56
CA GLN A 14 -22.09 9.51 1.76
C GLN A 14 -21.38 8.17 1.89
N ARG A 15 -20.10 8.09 1.50
CA ARG A 15 -19.30 6.87 1.59
C ARG A 15 -18.67 6.66 2.97
N LEU A 16 -18.50 7.75 3.72
CA LEU A 16 -17.87 7.75 5.03
C LEU A 16 -18.62 8.68 5.98
N ALA A 17 -19.20 8.11 7.04
CA ALA A 17 -19.78 8.91 8.12
C ALA A 17 -18.65 9.54 8.95
N TYR A 18 -18.76 10.84 9.26
CA TYR A 18 -17.85 11.47 10.20
C TYR A 18 -17.97 10.83 11.58
N SER A 19 -16.84 10.45 12.16
CA SER A 19 -16.74 9.93 13.52
C SER A 19 -15.40 10.37 14.12
N ALA A 20 -15.45 11.21 15.14
CA ALA A 20 -14.23 11.60 15.85
C ALA A 20 -13.66 10.41 16.63
N ILE A 21 -12.33 10.27 16.61
CA ILE A 21 -11.65 9.13 17.25
C ILE A 21 -11.93 9.02 18.74
N ASN A 22 -12.22 10.16 19.41
CA ASN A 22 -12.54 10.22 20.85
C ASN A 22 -13.95 9.70 21.17
N ASP A 23 -14.83 9.62 20.19
CA ASP A 23 -16.23 9.20 20.35
C ASP A 23 -16.42 7.71 20.03
N ARG A 24 -15.37 7.04 19.63
CA ARG A 24 -15.39 5.63 19.21
C ARG A 24 -15.13 4.68 20.38
N PRO A 25 -15.73 3.48 20.35
CA PRO A 25 -15.33 2.41 21.26
C PRO A 25 -13.84 2.08 21.08
N ALA A 26 -13.14 1.88 22.19
CA ALA A 26 -11.72 1.52 22.14
C ALA A 26 -11.51 0.15 21.47
N LEU A 27 -10.62 0.10 20.52
CA LEU A 27 -10.16 -1.13 19.87
C LEU A 27 -9.06 -1.79 20.71
N THR A 28 -9.11 -3.12 20.82
CA THR A 28 -8.13 -3.90 21.58
C THR A 28 -7.47 -4.94 20.70
N LEU A 29 -6.14 -5.03 20.75
CA LEU A 29 -5.35 -6.07 20.09
C LEU A 29 -5.20 -7.32 20.99
N PRO A 30 -4.90 -8.49 20.41
CA PRO A 30 -4.60 -9.69 21.18
C PRO A 30 -3.32 -9.51 22.01
N GLY A 31 -3.18 -10.29 23.10
CA GLY A 31 -1.97 -10.33 23.91
C GLY A 31 -1.59 -9.02 24.59
N ARG A 32 -2.52 -8.08 24.74
CA ARG A 32 -2.29 -6.71 25.25
C ARG A 32 -1.36 -5.87 24.38
N ALA A 33 -1.22 -6.21 23.10
CA ALA A 33 -0.48 -5.39 22.16
C ALA A 33 -1.15 -3.99 22.01
N ARG A 34 -0.34 -2.98 21.71
CA ARG A 34 -0.78 -1.58 21.62
C ARG A 34 -0.84 -1.08 20.18
N LEU A 35 0.04 -1.60 19.33
CA LEU A 35 0.26 -1.07 17.99
C LEU A 35 0.45 -2.23 17.02
N VAL A 36 -0.14 -2.08 15.85
CA VAL A 36 0.20 -2.87 14.66
C VAL A 36 1.11 -2.04 13.78
N VAL A 37 2.25 -2.59 13.39
CA VAL A 37 3.08 -2.10 12.29
C VAL A 37 2.75 -2.93 11.05
N TRP A 38 2.36 -2.27 9.98
CA TRP A 38 2.01 -2.89 8.71
C TRP A 38 3.02 -2.49 7.62
N PRO A 39 4.05 -3.33 7.36
CA PRO A 39 4.99 -3.08 6.27
C PRO A 39 4.34 -3.46 4.93
N ILE A 40 4.39 -2.54 3.96
CA ILE A 40 3.97 -2.77 2.58
C ILE A 40 5.17 -2.58 1.67
N VAL A 41 5.54 -3.62 0.93
CA VAL A 41 6.53 -3.53 -0.16
C VAL A 41 5.79 -3.31 -1.46
N VAL A 42 6.14 -2.27 -2.21
CA VAL A 42 5.47 -1.93 -3.47
C VAL A 42 6.31 -2.41 -4.65
N LEU A 43 5.74 -3.29 -5.47
CA LEU A 43 6.36 -3.84 -6.67
C LEU A 43 5.59 -3.44 -7.91
N GLU A 44 6.23 -2.64 -8.75
CA GLU A 44 5.60 -2.03 -9.90
C GLU A 44 6.17 -2.56 -11.22
N ALA A 45 5.34 -2.66 -12.24
CA ALA A 45 5.77 -2.88 -13.62
C ALA A 45 5.65 -1.56 -14.39
N TRP A 46 6.78 -1.06 -14.88
CA TRP A 46 6.85 0.18 -15.65
C TRP A 46 7.02 -0.12 -17.14
N ASP A 47 6.16 0.47 -17.96
CA ASP A 47 6.24 0.34 -19.41
C ASP A 47 7.23 1.37 -19.99
N ILE A 48 8.38 0.89 -20.47
CA ILE A 48 9.43 1.74 -21.07
C ILE A 48 8.96 2.54 -22.29
N ALA A 49 7.89 2.10 -22.96
CA ALA A 49 7.33 2.80 -24.11
C ALA A 49 6.42 3.98 -23.71
N ARG A 50 6.28 4.26 -22.42
CA ARG A 50 5.45 5.33 -21.86
C ARG A 50 6.27 6.30 -21.02
N PRO A 51 5.74 7.50 -20.72
CA PRO A 51 6.33 8.36 -19.71
C PRO A 51 6.47 7.61 -18.36
N MET A 52 7.64 7.74 -17.73
CA MET A 52 7.90 7.07 -16.47
C MET A 52 7.00 7.62 -15.35
N PRO A 53 6.43 6.75 -14.51
CA PRO A 53 5.58 7.17 -13.38
C PRO A 53 6.30 8.09 -12.39
N ARG A 54 7.62 7.94 -12.28
CA ARG A 54 8.47 8.75 -11.41
C ARG A 54 9.80 9.04 -12.09
N GLN A 55 10.40 10.17 -11.72
CA GLN A 55 11.63 10.65 -12.33
C GLN A 55 12.68 10.95 -11.26
N LEU A 56 13.88 10.41 -11.43
CA LEU A 56 15.04 10.71 -10.59
C LEU A 56 15.63 12.07 -10.97
N LEU A 57 15.66 12.38 -12.27
CA LEU A 57 16.09 13.67 -12.80
C LEU A 57 14.92 14.37 -13.49
N SER A 58 14.81 15.68 -13.22
CA SER A 58 13.84 16.53 -13.91
C SER A 58 14.25 16.75 -15.38
N PRO A 59 13.27 16.92 -16.31
CA PRO A 59 13.55 17.18 -17.73
C PRO A 59 14.37 18.44 -17.94
N PRO A 60 15.06 18.59 -19.09
CA PRO A 60 14.48 18.45 -20.43
C PRO A 60 14.57 17.07 -21.04
N ALA A 61 15.49 16.23 -20.61
CA ALA A 61 15.64 14.87 -21.16
C ALA A 61 14.51 13.89 -20.76
N ALA A 62 13.81 14.14 -19.65
CA ALA A 62 12.83 13.22 -19.08
C ALA A 62 11.50 13.11 -19.85
N ARG A 63 11.28 13.88 -20.91
CA ARG A 63 10.11 13.74 -21.79
C ARG A 63 10.37 12.84 -22.99
N ALA A 64 11.61 12.38 -23.16
CA ALA A 64 11.94 11.44 -24.22
C ALA A 64 11.40 10.05 -23.86
N VAL A 65 10.69 9.44 -24.77
CA VAL A 65 10.26 8.04 -24.69
C VAL A 65 11.04 7.29 -25.76
N PRO A 66 11.71 6.19 -25.40
CA PRO A 66 11.87 5.56 -24.10
C PRO A 66 12.81 6.33 -23.14
N ASP A 67 12.43 6.41 -21.84
CA ASP A 67 13.25 7.02 -20.78
C ASP A 67 14.10 5.95 -20.07
N TYR A 68 15.24 5.65 -20.67
CA TYR A 68 16.16 4.61 -20.18
C TYR A 68 16.72 4.91 -18.77
N LEU A 69 16.90 6.17 -18.41
CA LEU A 69 17.49 6.56 -17.13
C LEU A 69 16.54 6.18 -15.96
N ASN A 70 15.32 6.69 -16.03
CA ASN A 70 14.37 6.47 -14.94
C ASN A 70 13.86 5.02 -14.92
N TRP A 71 13.70 4.41 -16.09
CA TRP A 71 13.39 2.99 -16.18
C TRP A 71 14.50 2.11 -15.57
N SER A 72 15.77 2.34 -15.92
CA SER A 72 16.88 1.55 -15.37
C SER A 72 17.10 1.77 -13.87
N TRP A 73 16.74 2.94 -13.34
CA TRP A 73 16.72 3.18 -11.91
C TRP A 73 15.65 2.34 -11.21
N HIS A 74 14.46 2.22 -11.78
CA HIS A 74 13.44 1.30 -11.27
C HIS A 74 13.93 -0.15 -11.33
N GLU A 75 14.57 -0.55 -12.45
CA GLU A 75 15.15 -1.90 -12.60
C GLU A 75 16.16 -2.27 -11.50
N TYR A 76 16.93 -1.30 -10.99
CA TYR A 76 17.79 -1.52 -9.83
C TYR A 76 16.98 -2.01 -8.62
N GLY A 77 15.78 -1.50 -8.42
CA GLY A 77 14.87 -1.95 -7.38
C GLY A 77 14.51 -3.43 -7.51
N MET A 78 14.13 -3.86 -8.71
CA MET A 78 13.73 -5.25 -8.97
C MET A 78 14.92 -6.22 -8.97
N ARG A 79 16.10 -5.77 -9.40
CA ARG A 79 17.32 -6.61 -9.51
C ARG A 79 18.10 -6.73 -8.21
N ILE A 80 18.10 -5.70 -7.37
CA ILE A 80 18.95 -5.61 -6.17
C ILE A 80 18.13 -5.21 -4.93
N GLY A 81 17.37 -4.12 -5.01
CA GLY A 81 16.68 -3.55 -3.86
C GLY A 81 15.69 -4.49 -3.21
N PHE A 82 14.90 -5.20 -4.01
CA PHE A 82 13.94 -6.20 -3.53
C PHE A 82 14.63 -7.28 -2.68
N TRP A 83 15.76 -7.79 -3.12
CA TRP A 83 16.46 -8.86 -2.40
C TRP A 83 17.01 -8.40 -1.05
N ARG A 84 17.46 -7.13 -0.94
CA ARG A 84 17.83 -6.53 0.35
C ARG A 84 16.63 -6.38 1.28
N LEU A 85 15.47 -5.92 0.75
CA LEU A 85 14.24 -5.85 1.56
C LEU A 85 13.79 -7.22 2.02
N LYS A 86 13.83 -8.20 1.13
CA LYS A 86 13.48 -9.57 1.47
C LYS A 86 14.38 -10.13 2.57
N GLU A 87 15.69 -10.01 2.43
CA GLU A 87 16.65 -10.42 3.45
C GLU A 87 16.41 -9.73 4.79
N LEU A 88 16.12 -8.42 4.76
CA LEU A 88 15.80 -7.63 5.95
C LEU A 88 14.57 -8.18 6.68
N MET A 89 13.49 -8.46 5.93
CA MET A 89 12.24 -8.97 6.49
C MET A 89 12.39 -10.40 7.00
N ASP A 90 13.03 -11.27 6.22
CA ASP A 90 13.27 -12.68 6.57
C ASP A 90 14.12 -12.80 7.85
N ALA A 91 15.21 -12.03 7.96
CA ALA A 91 16.08 -12.03 9.13
C ALA A 91 15.39 -11.61 10.43
N ARG A 92 14.24 -10.95 10.33
CA ARG A 92 13.43 -10.47 11.46
C ARG A 92 12.13 -11.24 11.66
N ASN A 93 11.88 -12.28 10.82
CA ASN A 93 10.65 -13.05 10.78
C ASN A 93 9.40 -12.15 10.58
N ILE A 94 9.52 -11.13 9.72
CA ILE A 94 8.42 -10.23 9.36
C ILE A 94 7.87 -10.65 8.01
N VAL A 95 6.58 -10.91 7.95
CA VAL A 95 5.85 -11.15 6.70
C VAL A 95 5.13 -9.86 6.32
N PRO A 96 5.59 -9.13 5.28
CA PRO A 96 4.93 -7.91 4.82
C PRO A 96 3.77 -8.23 3.88
N SER A 97 2.91 -7.24 3.62
CA SER A 97 2.09 -7.23 2.41
C SER A 97 2.92 -6.76 1.22
N VAL A 98 2.67 -7.31 0.04
CA VAL A 98 3.22 -6.80 -1.22
C VAL A 98 2.11 -6.18 -2.05
N SER A 99 2.15 -4.85 -2.23
CA SER A 99 1.31 -4.14 -3.19
C SER A 99 1.94 -4.29 -4.57
N ILE A 100 1.29 -5.03 -5.47
CA ILE A 100 1.93 -5.54 -6.67
C ILE A 100 1.06 -5.34 -7.92
N ASN A 101 1.64 -4.76 -8.97
CA ASN A 101 1.03 -4.84 -10.29
C ASN A 101 1.05 -6.30 -10.78
N SER A 102 -0.06 -6.78 -11.35
CA SER A 102 -0.15 -8.17 -11.79
C SER A 102 0.88 -8.52 -12.88
N ALA A 103 1.25 -7.58 -13.72
CA ALA A 103 2.30 -7.75 -14.73
C ALA A 103 3.70 -8.05 -14.14
N VAL A 104 3.95 -7.78 -12.86
CA VAL A 104 5.20 -8.16 -12.18
C VAL A 104 5.36 -9.69 -12.16
N CYS A 105 4.26 -10.45 -12.09
CA CYS A 105 4.29 -11.90 -12.09
C CYS A 105 4.89 -12.49 -13.38
N THR A 106 4.74 -11.79 -14.49
CA THR A 106 5.29 -12.20 -15.80
C THR A 106 6.60 -11.49 -16.15
N THR A 107 6.74 -10.21 -15.78
CA THR A 107 7.92 -9.40 -16.09
C THR A 107 9.11 -9.74 -15.17
N TYR A 108 8.83 -10.00 -13.87
CA TYR A 108 9.84 -10.31 -12.86
C TYR A 108 9.47 -11.60 -12.10
N PRO A 109 9.34 -12.75 -12.78
CA PRO A 109 8.76 -13.97 -12.19
C PRO A 109 9.51 -14.47 -10.96
N ARG A 110 10.83 -14.26 -10.87
CA ARG A 110 11.61 -14.64 -9.69
C ARG A 110 11.29 -13.78 -8.46
N VAL A 111 11.00 -12.49 -8.66
CA VAL A 111 10.62 -11.57 -7.58
C VAL A 111 9.24 -11.97 -7.06
N ALA A 112 8.27 -12.14 -7.95
CA ALA A 112 6.92 -12.56 -7.58
C ALA A 112 6.90 -13.94 -6.91
N ALA A 113 7.68 -14.91 -7.44
CA ALA A 113 7.81 -16.25 -6.84
C ALA A 113 8.37 -16.17 -5.41
N ALA A 114 9.41 -15.36 -5.17
CA ALA A 114 10.00 -15.19 -3.84
C ALA A 114 9.00 -14.62 -2.82
N CYS A 115 8.12 -13.69 -3.22
CA CYS A 115 7.03 -13.21 -2.36
C CYS A 115 6.05 -14.35 -2.02
N ARG A 116 5.62 -15.12 -3.01
CA ARG A 116 4.70 -16.25 -2.83
C ARG A 116 5.29 -17.35 -1.94
N GLU A 117 6.54 -17.72 -2.17
CA GLU A 117 7.26 -18.75 -1.40
C GLU A 117 7.47 -18.34 0.07
N SER A 118 7.61 -17.04 0.34
CA SER A 118 7.69 -16.47 1.70
C SER A 118 6.33 -16.14 2.31
N ALA A 119 5.24 -16.58 1.68
CA ALA A 119 3.87 -16.37 2.13
C ALA A 119 3.50 -14.88 2.37
N TRP A 120 4.09 -13.96 1.60
CA TRP A 120 3.69 -12.56 1.64
C TRP A 120 2.24 -12.42 1.18
N GLU A 121 1.50 -11.51 1.80
CA GLU A 121 0.17 -11.16 1.33
C GLU A 121 0.26 -10.36 0.02
N PHE A 122 -0.53 -10.75 -0.99
CA PHE A 122 -0.63 -10.02 -2.25
C PHE A 122 -1.79 -9.04 -2.21
N VAL A 123 -1.48 -7.74 -2.26
CA VAL A 123 -2.43 -6.63 -2.41
C VAL A 123 -2.42 -6.19 -3.86
N ALA A 124 -3.56 -6.24 -4.53
CA ALA A 124 -3.64 -5.89 -5.94
C ALA A 124 -3.39 -4.39 -6.17
N HIS A 125 -2.61 -4.06 -7.20
CA HIS A 125 -2.15 -2.71 -7.52
C HIS A 125 -2.32 -2.36 -9.01
N GLY A 126 -3.42 -2.81 -9.62
CA GLY A 126 -3.62 -2.73 -11.05
C GLY A 126 -2.72 -3.67 -11.85
N VAL A 127 -2.79 -3.56 -13.19
CA VAL A 127 -2.01 -4.42 -14.10
C VAL A 127 -0.57 -3.90 -14.24
N ILE A 128 -0.42 -2.60 -14.52
CA ILE A 128 0.87 -1.89 -14.61
C ILE A 128 0.79 -0.59 -13.80
N GLN A 129 1.93 0.05 -13.56
CA GLN A 129 1.97 1.33 -12.82
C GLN A 129 1.45 2.48 -13.69
N ARG A 130 0.12 2.65 -13.65
CA ARG A 130 -0.61 3.66 -14.42
C ARG A 130 -1.82 4.17 -13.62
N PRO A 131 -2.01 5.50 -13.50
CA PRO A 131 -3.18 6.06 -12.83
C PRO A 131 -4.50 5.57 -13.47
N VAL A 132 -5.51 5.28 -12.64
CA VAL A 132 -6.78 4.70 -13.12
C VAL A 132 -7.52 5.58 -14.12
N HIS A 133 -7.42 6.92 -14.01
CA HIS A 133 -8.07 7.86 -14.97
C HIS A 133 -7.41 7.89 -16.35
N GLU A 134 -6.30 7.24 -16.53
CA GLU A 134 -5.70 7.00 -17.85
C GLU A 134 -6.12 5.65 -18.44
N THR A 135 -6.96 4.89 -17.73
CA THR A 135 -7.48 3.59 -18.13
C THR A 135 -8.85 3.77 -18.77
N GLU A 136 -9.08 3.16 -19.93
CA GLU A 136 -10.37 3.30 -20.68
C GLU A 136 -11.53 2.60 -19.94
N ASP A 137 -11.25 1.44 -19.33
CA ASP A 137 -12.20 0.65 -18.55
C ASP A 137 -11.58 0.26 -17.22
N GLU A 138 -11.89 1.03 -16.17
CA GLU A 138 -11.36 0.80 -14.83
C GLU A 138 -11.85 -0.53 -14.25
N ALA A 139 -13.13 -0.88 -14.45
CA ALA A 139 -13.68 -2.11 -13.88
C ALA A 139 -13.05 -3.35 -14.53
N ALA A 140 -12.83 -3.34 -15.85
CA ALA A 140 -12.14 -4.41 -16.55
C ALA A 140 -10.68 -4.54 -16.08
N MET A 141 -9.96 -3.43 -15.92
CA MET A 141 -8.57 -3.41 -15.41
C MET A 141 -8.49 -3.99 -13.99
N ILE A 142 -9.41 -3.61 -13.10
CA ILE A 142 -9.48 -4.15 -11.74
C ILE A 142 -9.67 -5.67 -11.77
N SER A 143 -10.66 -6.16 -12.55
CA SER A 143 -10.94 -7.59 -12.70
C SER A 143 -9.74 -8.35 -13.24
N GLN A 144 -9.10 -7.83 -14.30
CA GLN A 144 -7.91 -8.43 -14.90
C GLN A 144 -6.77 -8.57 -13.88
N ALA A 145 -6.47 -7.50 -13.15
CA ALA A 145 -5.40 -7.52 -12.15
C ALA A 145 -5.64 -8.57 -11.06
N ILE A 146 -6.88 -8.69 -10.59
CA ILE A 146 -7.27 -9.66 -9.58
C ILE A 146 -7.15 -11.10 -10.12
N GLU A 147 -7.68 -11.36 -11.32
CA GLU A 147 -7.66 -12.69 -11.96
C GLU A 147 -6.22 -13.16 -12.24
N GLU A 148 -5.35 -12.29 -12.73
CA GLU A 148 -3.95 -12.60 -12.98
C GLU A 148 -3.20 -12.92 -11.68
N LEU A 149 -3.44 -12.19 -10.59
CA LEU A 149 -2.84 -12.45 -9.28
C LEU A 149 -3.40 -13.74 -8.66
N GLU A 150 -4.70 -13.99 -8.78
CA GLU A 150 -5.34 -15.24 -8.33
C GLU A 150 -4.76 -16.44 -9.06
N ALA A 151 -4.62 -16.36 -10.38
CA ALA A 151 -4.02 -17.42 -11.21
C ALA A 151 -2.56 -17.69 -10.80
N PHE A 152 -1.78 -16.66 -10.43
CA PHE A 152 -0.39 -16.82 -10.02
C PHE A 152 -0.24 -17.37 -8.59
N THR A 153 -1.06 -16.87 -7.65
CA THR A 153 -0.91 -17.22 -6.21
C THR A 153 -1.76 -18.40 -5.77
N GLY A 154 -2.81 -18.75 -6.52
CA GLY A 154 -3.85 -19.70 -6.11
C GLY A 154 -4.83 -19.11 -5.08
N ARG A 155 -4.74 -17.81 -4.77
CA ARG A 155 -5.58 -17.10 -3.80
C ARG A 155 -6.02 -15.77 -4.37
N ARG A 156 -7.31 -15.46 -4.22
CA ARG A 156 -7.83 -14.15 -4.62
C ARG A 156 -7.32 -13.07 -3.68
N PRO A 157 -6.77 -11.94 -4.20
CA PRO A 157 -6.38 -10.81 -3.37
C PRO A 157 -7.60 -10.22 -2.63
N ARG A 158 -7.45 -9.93 -1.35
CA ARG A 158 -8.51 -9.30 -0.54
C ARG A 158 -8.34 -7.78 -0.46
N GLY A 159 -7.13 -7.29 -0.72
CA GLY A 159 -6.74 -5.89 -0.64
C GLY A 159 -6.46 -5.25 -1.97
N TRP A 160 -6.67 -3.94 -2.02
CA TRP A 160 -6.37 -3.09 -3.17
C TRP A 160 -5.65 -1.81 -2.75
N ALA A 161 -4.63 -1.44 -3.52
CA ALA A 161 -4.01 -0.13 -3.50
C ALA A 161 -3.96 0.41 -4.93
N SER A 162 -4.60 1.53 -5.21
CA SER A 162 -4.62 2.08 -6.57
C SER A 162 -3.24 2.61 -6.99
N PRO A 163 -2.81 2.39 -8.24
CA PRO A 163 -1.60 3.01 -8.77
C PRO A 163 -1.62 4.53 -8.58
N GLY A 164 -0.61 5.04 -7.84
CA GLY A 164 -0.54 6.45 -7.49
C GLY A 164 -1.62 6.93 -6.51
N LEU A 165 -2.30 6.04 -5.81
CA LEU A 165 -3.48 6.32 -4.95
C LEU A 165 -4.60 7.05 -5.70
N ALA A 166 -4.67 6.87 -7.02
CA ALA A 166 -5.63 7.54 -7.87
C ALA A 166 -6.94 6.74 -7.93
N GLN A 167 -8.06 7.42 -7.70
CA GLN A 167 -9.40 6.84 -7.78
C GLN A 167 -10.36 7.72 -8.58
N THR A 168 -11.35 7.09 -9.19
CA THR A 168 -12.54 7.74 -9.73
C THR A 168 -13.68 7.71 -8.69
N PRO A 169 -14.77 8.45 -8.88
CA PRO A 169 -15.93 8.36 -7.98
C PRO A 169 -16.54 6.96 -7.88
N ASP A 170 -16.32 6.09 -8.87
CA ASP A 170 -16.87 4.74 -8.95
C ASP A 170 -15.88 3.64 -8.51
N SER A 171 -14.60 3.96 -8.30
CA SER A 171 -13.55 2.99 -7.94
C SER A 171 -13.94 2.07 -6.80
N LEU A 172 -14.46 2.62 -5.69
CA LEU A 172 -14.85 1.80 -4.53
C LEU A 172 -15.99 0.82 -4.86
N ASP A 173 -16.91 1.21 -5.73
CA ASP A 173 -18.01 0.33 -6.17
C ASP A 173 -17.48 -0.80 -7.04
N TYR A 174 -16.54 -0.51 -7.95
CA TYR A 174 -15.90 -1.54 -8.78
C TYR A 174 -15.06 -2.51 -7.94
N LEU A 175 -14.30 -2.00 -6.96
CA LEU A 175 -13.51 -2.83 -6.04
C LEU A 175 -14.41 -3.78 -5.23
N ALA A 176 -15.49 -3.26 -4.65
CA ALA A 176 -16.43 -4.07 -3.89
C ALA A 176 -17.14 -5.11 -4.78
N ALA A 177 -17.57 -4.72 -5.99
CA ALA A 177 -18.16 -5.63 -6.97
C ALA A 177 -17.19 -6.75 -7.40
N ALA A 178 -15.89 -6.45 -7.48
CA ALA A 178 -14.84 -7.40 -7.79
C ALA A 178 -14.44 -8.27 -6.58
N GLY A 179 -15.04 -8.09 -5.40
CA GLY A 179 -14.80 -8.90 -4.22
C GLY A 179 -13.58 -8.47 -3.39
N ILE A 180 -13.07 -7.27 -3.62
CA ILE A 180 -12.05 -6.65 -2.73
C ILE A 180 -12.73 -6.31 -1.39
N GLU A 181 -12.03 -6.56 -0.31
CA GLU A 181 -12.56 -6.42 1.05
C GLU A 181 -11.98 -5.21 1.78
N TYR A 182 -10.76 -4.76 1.41
CA TYR A 182 -10.16 -3.54 1.96
C TYR A 182 -9.40 -2.72 0.91
N ALA A 183 -9.31 -1.41 1.14
CA ALA A 183 -8.56 -0.48 0.30
C ALA A 183 -7.55 0.34 1.13
N CYS A 184 -6.42 0.69 0.47
CA CYS A 184 -5.31 1.46 1.04
C CYS A 184 -5.33 2.95 0.64
N ASP A 185 -6.27 3.38 -0.19
CA ASP A 185 -6.21 4.66 -0.90
C ASP A 185 -6.74 5.85 -0.09
N TRP A 186 -7.31 5.58 1.08
CA TRP A 186 -7.97 6.58 1.92
C TRP A 186 -7.16 6.85 3.20
N ILE A 187 -6.56 8.03 3.28
CA ILE A 187 -5.55 8.42 4.29
C ILE A 187 -6.14 9.32 5.39
N PHE A 188 -7.22 8.93 6.01
CA PHE A 188 -7.98 9.81 6.90
C PHE A 188 -8.03 9.36 8.37
N ASP A 189 -7.44 8.21 8.70
CA ASP A 189 -7.59 7.63 10.04
C ASP A 189 -6.39 6.77 10.48
N ASP A 190 -6.21 6.61 11.79
CA ASP A 190 -5.23 5.72 12.43
C ASP A 190 -5.85 4.38 12.85
N GLU A 191 -7.16 4.21 12.63
CA GLU A 191 -7.94 2.99 12.85
C GLU A 191 -8.62 2.55 11.55
N PRO A 192 -8.87 1.23 11.32
CA PRO A 192 -9.66 0.80 10.18
C PRO A 192 -11.08 1.39 10.24
N CYS A 193 -11.61 1.78 9.09
CA CYS A 193 -12.94 2.39 8.96
C CYS A 193 -13.73 1.77 7.81
N ASP A 194 -15.04 1.67 7.98
CA ASP A 194 -15.93 1.18 6.92
C ASP A 194 -16.24 2.27 5.89
N LEU A 195 -16.16 1.89 4.64
CA LEU A 195 -16.60 2.67 3.49
C LEU A 195 -17.86 2.03 2.89
N VAL A 196 -18.89 2.84 2.70
CA VAL A 196 -20.16 2.39 2.07
C VAL A 196 -19.98 2.36 0.56
N THR A 197 -20.34 1.24 -0.04
CA THR A 197 -20.39 1.05 -1.50
C THR A 197 -21.74 0.57 -1.95
N LYS A 198 -22.01 0.58 -3.26
CA LYS A 198 -23.23 0.00 -3.84
C LYS A 198 -23.31 -1.53 -3.69
N HIS A 199 -22.18 -2.17 -3.36
CA HIS A 199 -22.04 -3.63 -3.24
C HIS A 199 -21.70 -4.09 -1.83
N GLY A 200 -22.03 -3.29 -0.81
CA GLY A 200 -21.75 -3.59 0.59
C GLY A 200 -20.67 -2.70 1.19
N THR A 201 -20.01 -3.19 2.21
CA THR A 201 -18.99 -2.45 2.97
C THR A 201 -17.60 -2.89 2.56
N LEU A 202 -16.75 -1.92 2.25
CA LEU A 202 -15.32 -2.08 2.03
C LEU A 202 -14.59 -1.42 3.21
N VAL A 203 -13.52 -2.01 3.71
CA VAL A 203 -12.78 -1.45 4.84
C VAL A 203 -11.62 -0.59 4.32
N ALA A 204 -11.54 0.68 4.72
CA ALA A 204 -10.32 1.47 4.58
C ALA A 204 -9.36 1.05 5.69
N LEU A 205 -8.20 0.51 5.34
CA LEU A 205 -7.13 0.29 6.30
C LEU A 205 -6.28 1.55 6.40
N PRO A 206 -5.78 1.89 7.61
CA PRO A 206 -4.92 3.06 7.79
C PRO A 206 -3.73 3.02 6.84
N TYR A 207 -3.55 4.10 6.09
CA TYR A 207 -2.42 4.27 5.17
C TYR A 207 -1.84 5.66 5.38
N SER A 208 -0.52 5.80 5.32
CA SER A 208 0.14 7.07 5.51
C SER A 208 1.02 7.45 4.33
N VAL A 209 0.78 8.61 3.76
CA VAL A 209 1.68 9.19 2.74
C VAL A 209 2.95 9.78 3.35
N ASP A 210 2.93 10.09 4.64
CA ASP A 210 4.11 10.59 5.36
C ASP A 210 5.13 9.47 5.63
N LEU A 211 4.64 8.22 5.78
CA LEU A 211 5.44 7.02 5.97
C LEU A 211 5.57 6.19 4.68
N ASN A 212 5.39 6.83 3.53
CA ASN A 212 5.65 6.27 2.22
C ASN A 212 6.92 6.94 1.66
N ASP A 213 7.93 6.13 1.31
CA ASP A 213 9.23 6.60 0.88
C ASP A 213 9.20 7.41 -0.44
N VAL A 214 8.22 7.21 -1.32
CA VAL A 214 8.01 8.02 -2.53
C VAL A 214 7.64 9.46 -2.18
N PRO A 215 6.52 9.77 -1.50
CA PRO A 215 6.20 11.13 -1.10
C PRO A 215 7.29 11.76 -0.21
N ALA A 216 7.85 10.98 0.71
CA ALA A 216 8.82 11.49 1.67
C ALA A 216 10.16 11.84 1.00
N MET A 217 10.77 10.89 0.29
CA MET A 217 12.13 11.05 -0.21
C MET A 217 12.19 11.67 -1.62
N LEU A 218 11.26 11.33 -2.53
CA LEU A 218 11.31 11.85 -3.90
C LEU A 218 10.58 13.18 -4.06
N ILE A 219 9.42 13.35 -3.43
CA ILE A 219 8.61 14.56 -3.61
C ILE A 219 9.06 15.64 -2.63
N ARG A 220 9.19 15.30 -1.35
CA ARG A 220 9.58 16.26 -0.29
C ARG A 220 11.08 16.35 -0.05
N GLY A 221 11.89 15.51 -0.73
CA GLY A 221 13.35 15.55 -0.66
C GLY A 221 13.95 15.16 0.70
N GLN A 222 13.24 14.40 1.51
CA GLN A 222 13.76 13.96 2.80
C GLN A 222 14.96 13.01 2.62
N SER A 223 15.98 13.19 3.46
CA SER A 223 17.05 12.20 3.56
C SER A 223 16.53 10.90 4.23
N ALA A 224 17.23 9.78 4.04
CA ALA A 224 16.88 8.52 4.71
C ALA A 224 16.89 8.65 6.26
N LEU A 225 17.79 9.47 6.79
CA LEU A 225 17.83 9.78 8.23
C LEU A 225 16.58 10.57 8.67
N ALA A 226 16.17 11.58 7.91
CA ALA A 226 14.97 12.36 8.22
C ALA A 226 13.71 11.50 8.12
N PHE A 227 13.62 10.62 7.12
CA PHE A 227 12.52 9.66 6.99
C PHE A 227 12.47 8.69 8.19
N ARG A 228 13.62 8.13 8.58
CA ARG A 228 13.73 7.33 9.80
C ARG A 228 13.19 8.08 11.01
N GLN A 229 13.58 9.34 11.19
CA GLN A 229 13.10 10.16 12.33
C GLN A 229 11.58 10.32 12.28
N THR A 230 11.01 10.64 11.10
CA THR A 230 9.55 10.76 10.92
C THR A 230 8.83 9.47 11.31
N VAL A 231 9.35 8.30 10.89
CA VAL A 231 8.76 7.01 11.26
C VAL A 231 8.84 6.76 12.76
N CYS A 232 10.00 7.02 13.38
CA CYS A 232 10.18 6.82 14.83
C CYS A 232 9.27 7.75 15.66
N ASP A 233 9.15 9.03 15.29
CA ASP A 233 8.29 9.99 16.00
C ASP A 233 6.81 9.60 15.88
N THR A 234 6.38 9.19 14.69
CA THR A 234 5.03 8.67 14.47
C THR A 234 4.78 7.41 15.30
N PHE A 235 5.75 6.49 15.28
CA PHE A 235 5.68 5.25 16.06
C PHE A 235 5.50 5.54 17.56
N GLU A 236 6.31 6.43 18.15
CA GLU A 236 6.19 6.75 19.58
C GLU A 236 4.82 7.36 19.91
N ARG A 237 4.31 8.22 19.03
CA ARG A 237 2.99 8.82 19.23
C ARG A 237 1.88 7.78 19.20
N LEU A 238 1.81 6.97 18.16
CA LEU A 238 0.78 5.93 18.02
C LEU A 238 0.93 4.84 19.08
N TYR A 239 2.15 4.49 19.47
CA TYR A 239 2.42 3.54 20.55
C TYR A 239 1.89 4.05 21.91
N ALA A 240 2.08 5.32 22.21
CA ALA A 240 1.54 5.93 23.42
C ALA A 240 0.00 5.93 23.42
N GLU A 241 -0.63 6.28 22.28
CA GLU A 241 -2.08 6.26 22.11
C GLU A 241 -2.66 4.86 22.15
N GLY A 242 -1.91 3.87 21.67
CA GLY A 242 -2.27 2.45 21.68
C GLY A 242 -2.53 1.87 23.07
N SER A 243 -2.13 2.57 24.14
CA SER A 243 -2.48 2.23 25.52
C SER A 243 -3.98 2.43 25.82
N ARG A 244 -4.68 3.25 25.02
CA ARG A 244 -6.12 3.55 25.18
C ARG A 244 -6.97 2.86 24.13
N SER A 245 -6.53 2.88 22.87
CA SER A 245 -7.16 2.23 21.74
C SER A 245 -6.08 1.84 20.73
N ALA A 246 -6.18 0.63 20.19
CA ALA A 246 -5.22 0.12 19.21
C ALA A 246 -5.05 1.07 18.02
N ARG A 247 -3.82 1.17 17.51
CA ARG A 247 -3.46 1.95 16.33
C ARG A 247 -2.78 1.08 15.29
N VAL A 248 -2.80 1.54 14.04
CA VAL A 248 -2.09 0.91 12.93
C VAL A 248 -1.10 1.92 12.34
N LEU A 249 0.16 1.55 12.28
CA LEU A 249 1.23 2.27 11.60
C LEU A 249 1.56 1.56 10.31
N THR A 250 1.30 2.18 9.17
CA THR A 250 1.63 1.63 7.86
C THR A 250 2.94 2.21 7.36
N LEU A 251 3.88 1.35 6.97
CA LEU A 251 5.17 1.73 6.40
C LEU A 251 5.27 1.24 4.96
N VAL A 252 5.36 2.15 4.00
CA VAL A 252 5.32 1.84 2.56
C VAL A 252 6.70 2.03 1.93
N LEU A 253 7.18 0.97 1.29
CA LEU A 253 8.58 0.80 0.90
C LEU A 253 8.70 0.42 -0.59
N HIS A 254 9.41 1.23 -1.35
CA HIS A 254 9.73 0.93 -2.74
C HIS A 254 11.19 0.46 -2.86
N PRO A 255 11.47 -0.73 -3.45
CA PRO A 255 12.82 -1.31 -3.48
C PRO A 255 13.88 -0.41 -4.10
N TYR A 256 13.54 0.38 -5.13
CA TYR A 256 14.47 1.28 -5.80
C TYR A 256 14.76 2.57 -5.00
N ILE A 257 14.02 2.83 -3.91
CA ILE A 257 14.19 4.00 -3.04
C ILE A 257 14.85 3.60 -1.73
N CYS A 258 14.11 2.96 -0.84
CA CYS A 258 14.55 2.68 0.53
C CYS A 258 15.66 1.62 0.60
N ALA A 259 15.72 0.70 -0.38
CA ALA A 259 16.72 -0.37 -0.41
C ALA A 259 17.99 -0.03 -1.21
N ALA A 260 18.18 1.22 -1.59
CA ALA A 260 19.46 1.69 -2.12
C ALA A 260 20.57 1.49 -1.07
N SER A 261 21.80 1.19 -1.52
CA SER A 261 22.92 0.81 -0.64
C SER A 261 23.23 1.80 0.48
N HIS A 262 23.02 3.10 0.23
CA HIS A 262 23.24 4.17 1.22
C HIS A 262 22.03 4.42 2.13
N ARG A 263 20.87 3.77 1.88
CA ARG A 263 19.62 3.98 2.61
C ARG A 263 19.20 2.80 3.46
N ILE A 264 19.49 1.57 3.02
CA ILE A 264 18.97 0.34 3.63
C ILE A 264 19.25 0.25 5.14
N ARG A 265 20.43 0.67 5.61
CA ARG A 265 20.77 0.65 7.04
C ARG A 265 19.78 1.45 7.90
N TYR A 266 19.27 2.59 7.40
CA TYR A 266 18.31 3.39 8.15
C TYR A 266 16.95 2.70 8.26
N LEU A 267 16.58 1.90 7.25
CA LEU A 267 15.39 1.08 7.32
C LEU A 267 15.58 -0.09 8.32
N GLU A 268 16.76 -0.74 8.33
CA GLU A 268 17.12 -1.76 9.31
C GLU A 268 16.97 -1.23 10.72
N GLU A 269 17.60 -0.08 11.02
CA GLU A 269 17.52 0.59 12.31
C GLU A 269 16.08 0.97 12.68
N THR A 270 15.27 1.39 11.69
CA THR A 270 13.85 1.76 11.88
C THR A 270 13.02 0.55 12.29
N ILE A 271 13.13 -0.55 11.56
CA ILE A 271 12.41 -1.79 11.86
C ILE A 271 12.82 -2.34 13.23
N ASP A 272 14.11 -2.35 13.53
CA ASP A 272 14.61 -2.83 14.84
C ASP A 272 14.10 -1.96 16.00
N TYR A 273 14.01 -0.65 15.80
CA TYR A 273 13.44 0.30 16.78
C TYR A 273 11.98 0.01 17.11
N MET A 274 11.17 -0.38 16.10
CA MET A 274 9.75 -0.67 16.25
C MET A 274 9.47 -2.06 16.84
N ARG A 275 10.45 -2.96 16.93
CA ARG A 275 10.30 -4.31 17.47
C ARG A 275 10.24 -4.30 19.00
N ARG A 276 9.03 -4.21 19.55
CA ARG A 276 8.75 -4.28 20.99
C ARG A 276 7.83 -5.46 21.30
N PRO A 277 7.83 -5.99 22.53
CA PRO A 277 7.02 -7.17 22.88
C PRO A 277 5.52 -6.99 22.70
N ASP A 278 5.02 -5.75 22.78
CA ASP A 278 3.62 -5.36 22.65
C ASP A 278 3.31 -4.65 21.32
N VAL A 279 4.17 -4.87 20.30
CA VAL A 279 3.97 -4.42 18.91
C VAL A 279 3.84 -5.63 18.01
N LEU A 280 2.80 -5.64 17.18
CA LEU A 280 2.53 -6.69 16.23
C LEU A 280 2.95 -6.24 14.83
N PHE A 281 3.65 -7.10 14.10
CA PHE A 281 3.89 -6.91 12.68
C PHE A 281 2.87 -7.75 11.92
N TRP A 282 1.89 -7.11 11.30
CA TRP A 282 0.77 -7.76 10.62
C TRP A 282 0.67 -7.37 9.16
N THR A 283 0.05 -8.25 8.38
CA THR A 283 -0.41 -7.98 7.02
C THR A 283 -1.76 -7.27 7.02
N GLY A 284 -2.17 -6.75 5.85
CA GLY A 284 -3.49 -6.14 5.69
C GLY A 284 -4.65 -7.11 5.96
N GLU A 285 -4.54 -8.37 5.53
CA GLU A 285 -5.52 -9.41 5.83
C GLU A 285 -5.69 -9.63 7.34
N GLN A 286 -4.59 -9.68 8.09
CA GLN A 286 -4.64 -9.87 9.55
C GLN A 286 -5.29 -8.68 10.25
N ILE A 287 -5.05 -7.46 9.77
CA ILE A 287 -5.69 -6.24 10.29
C ILE A 287 -7.19 -6.26 9.97
N LEU A 288 -7.56 -6.63 8.74
CA LEU A 288 -8.95 -6.75 8.32
C LEU A 288 -9.71 -7.77 9.17
N ASP A 289 -9.15 -8.96 9.34
CA ASP A 289 -9.79 -10.04 10.12
C ASP A 289 -9.95 -9.66 11.59
N TRP A 290 -8.92 -9.06 12.18
CA TRP A 290 -9.00 -8.52 13.54
C TRP A 290 -10.12 -7.46 13.68
N TYR A 291 -10.17 -6.50 12.77
CA TYR A 291 -11.17 -5.43 12.82
C TYR A 291 -12.59 -5.96 12.68
N ARG A 292 -12.85 -6.87 11.73
CA ARG A 292 -14.16 -7.49 11.53
C ARG A 292 -14.62 -8.31 12.73
N ASN A 293 -13.71 -9.09 13.32
CA ASN A 293 -14.03 -9.89 14.51
C ASN A 293 -14.40 -9.02 15.73
N LYS A 294 -13.85 -7.81 15.86
CA LYS A 294 -14.20 -6.88 16.92
C LYS A 294 -15.59 -6.28 16.76
N ARG A 295 -16.02 -6.04 15.52
CA ARG A 295 -17.35 -5.48 15.23
C ARG A 295 -18.49 -6.48 15.40
N THR A 296 -18.23 -7.75 15.17
CA THR A 296 -19.24 -8.82 15.39
C THR A 296 -19.41 -9.18 16.86
N ALA A 297 -18.52 -8.73 17.73
CA ALA A 297 -18.57 -8.99 19.18
C ALA A 297 -19.23 -7.86 19.99
N CYS A 298 -19.61 -6.76 19.34
CA CYS A 298 -20.41 -5.66 19.90
C CYS A 298 -21.83 -5.71 19.37
#